data_9788c34629b80a33a9ec0658a069d248
#
_entry.id   9788c34629b80a33a9ec0658a069d248
#
_cell.length_a   1.000
_cell.length_b   1.000
_cell.length_c   1.000
_cell.angle_alpha   90.00
_cell.angle_beta   90.00
_cell.angle_gamma   90.00
#
_symmetry.space_group_name_H-M   'P 1'
#
loop_
_entity.id
_entity.type
_entity.pdbx_description
1 polymer ?
#
loop_
_entity_poly.entity_id
_entity_poly.type
_entity_poly.pdbx_seq_one_letter_code
_entity_poly.pdbx_strand_id
1 'polypeptide(L)'
;MRAVAVHADVIVVVSAIWQTTCTAVRSGDEGFVIDSPVLPDELDALPGVLEQAGFPVSGLLATHADWDHLLGRLAFPDVSLGCGSSTAARLDAEPGAAQRALRAFDDEHYVARARPLGLAGVQALPVPGRLAVGSSAETELELHPAPGHTADGTAFVIPWAEVLVCGDYVSPVEIPMVSDGGSIDAYLATLRRLRPLVERSGTVVPGHGRPLDRADALRLLDEDVAYLRALTDGGAATPLPAGRRSESQRQIHRRNAG
;
A
#
# COMPACT_ATOMS: atom_id res chain seq x y z
N MET A 1 -10.24 4.45 -12.83
CA MET A 1 -9.82 3.25 -12.06
C MET A 1 -10.11 1.95 -12.81
N ARG A 2 -9.44 0.84 -12.43
CA ARG A 2 -9.65 -0.50 -12.97
C ARG A 2 -9.75 -1.50 -11.83
N ALA A 3 -10.81 -2.33 -11.79
CA ALA A 3 -10.97 -3.40 -10.82
C ALA A 3 -10.57 -4.75 -11.44
N VAL A 4 -9.87 -5.58 -10.68
CA VAL A 4 -9.39 -6.92 -11.07
C VAL A 4 -9.67 -7.89 -9.93
N ALA A 5 -10.49 -8.92 -10.16
CA ALA A 5 -10.64 -10.02 -9.23
C ALA A 5 -9.40 -10.92 -9.33
N VAL A 6 -8.66 -11.04 -8.25
CA VAL A 6 -7.46 -11.91 -8.15
C VAL A 6 -7.78 -13.22 -7.42
N HIS A 7 -8.88 -13.24 -6.66
CA HIS A 7 -9.45 -14.40 -6.01
C HIS A 7 -10.97 -14.19 -5.87
N ALA A 8 -11.75 -15.23 -5.58
CA ALA A 8 -13.19 -15.11 -5.31
C ALA A 8 -13.49 -14.14 -4.15
N ASP A 9 -12.59 -14.03 -3.20
CA ASP A 9 -12.71 -13.19 -2.01
C ASP A 9 -11.75 -11.99 -2.00
N VAL A 10 -11.06 -11.69 -3.12
CA VAL A 10 -10.14 -10.55 -3.20
C VAL A 10 -10.26 -9.83 -4.54
N ILE A 11 -10.57 -8.53 -4.48
CA ILE A 11 -10.56 -7.61 -5.61
C ILE A 11 -9.51 -6.53 -5.38
N VAL A 12 -8.72 -6.25 -6.42
CA VAL A 12 -7.77 -5.14 -6.44
C VAL A 12 -8.28 -4.06 -7.37
N VAL A 13 -8.38 -2.85 -6.85
CA VAL A 13 -8.70 -1.64 -7.62
C VAL A 13 -7.42 -0.85 -7.82
N VAL A 14 -7.15 -0.45 -9.05
CA VAL A 14 -5.96 0.33 -9.43
C VAL A 14 -6.41 1.71 -9.88
N SER A 15 -5.91 2.75 -9.22
CA SER A 15 -6.16 4.15 -9.51
C SER A 15 -5.61 4.55 -10.88
N ALA A 16 -6.20 5.53 -11.53
CA ALA A 16 -5.71 6.09 -12.79
C ALA A 16 -4.43 6.91 -12.59
N ILE A 17 -4.26 7.51 -11.42
CA ILE A 17 -3.05 8.25 -11.09
C ILE A 17 -2.12 7.39 -10.23
N TRP A 18 -0.81 7.40 -10.53
CA TRP A 18 0.26 6.63 -9.86
C TRP A 18 0.00 5.12 -9.77
N GLN A 19 -1.14 4.65 -10.29
CA GLN A 19 -1.59 3.27 -10.17
C GLN A 19 -1.64 2.80 -8.70
N THR A 20 -1.95 3.73 -7.75
CA THR A 20 -2.13 3.37 -6.34
C THR A 20 -3.18 2.28 -6.23
N THR A 21 -2.90 1.25 -5.46
CA THR A 21 -3.78 0.09 -5.33
C THR A 21 -4.66 0.18 -4.09
N CYS A 22 -5.82 -0.42 -4.21
CA CYS A 22 -6.77 -0.64 -3.12
C CYS A 22 -7.18 -2.11 -3.18
N THR A 23 -7.06 -2.83 -2.09
CA THR A 23 -7.41 -4.26 -2.04
C THR A 23 -8.61 -4.46 -1.14
N ALA A 24 -9.73 -4.94 -1.70
CA ALA A 24 -10.86 -5.40 -0.91
C ALA A 24 -10.76 -6.92 -0.69
N VAL A 25 -10.93 -7.34 0.56
CA VAL A 25 -10.95 -8.73 0.98
C VAL A 25 -12.21 -9.01 1.77
N ARG A 26 -12.83 -10.19 1.59
CA ARG A 26 -14.02 -10.60 2.33
C ARG A 26 -13.92 -12.03 2.86
N SER A 27 -14.71 -12.30 3.89
CA SER A 27 -15.07 -13.66 4.34
C SER A 27 -16.48 -13.63 4.93
N GLY A 28 -17.40 -14.34 4.29
CA GLY A 28 -18.82 -14.26 4.65
C GLY A 28 -19.38 -12.85 4.53
N ASP A 29 -19.95 -12.35 5.62
CA ASP A 29 -20.60 -11.03 5.69
C ASP A 29 -19.66 -9.92 6.17
N GLU A 30 -18.38 -10.18 6.33
CA GLU A 30 -17.36 -9.20 6.73
C GLU A 30 -16.32 -9.02 5.66
N GLY A 31 -15.76 -7.81 5.60
CA GLY A 31 -14.67 -7.48 4.69
C GLY A 31 -13.92 -6.24 5.10
N PHE A 32 -12.70 -6.15 4.59
CA PHE A 32 -11.82 -5.01 4.78
C PHE A 32 -11.38 -4.44 3.45
N VAL A 33 -11.16 -3.13 3.46
CA VAL A 33 -10.51 -2.43 2.35
C VAL A 33 -9.14 -1.97 2.82
N ILE A 34 -8.09 -2.46 2.17
CA ILE A 34 -6.69 -2.13 2.45
C ILE A 34 -6.25 -1.08 1.44
N ASP A 35 -5.81 0.08 1.92
CA ASP A 35 -5.47 1.26 1.14
C ASP A 35 -6.65 1.81 0.30
N SER A 36 -6.41 2.67 -0.68
CA SER A 36 -7.47 3.35 -1.42
C SER A 36 -7.02 3.83 -2.79
N PRO A 37 -7.95 4.02 -3.75
CA PRO A 37 -7.66 4.83 -4.92
C PRO A 37 -7.51 6.30 -4.53
N VAL A 38 -7.01 7.15 -5.44
CA VAL A 38 -6.60 8.53 -5.13
C VAL A 38 -7.63 9.58 -5.57
N LEU A 39 -8.20 9.44 -6.76
CA LEU A 39 -9.04 10.50 -7.36
C LEU A 39 -10.46 10.52 -6.75
N PRO A 40 -11.09 11.70 -6.62
CA PRO A 40 -12.42 11.83 -6.03
C PRO A 40 -13.49 10.96 -6.68
N ASP A 41 -13.55 10.95 -8.02
CA ASP A 41 -14.49 10.13 -8.78
C ASP A 41 -14.28 8.62 -8.58
N GLU A 42 -13.05 8.19 -8.32
CA GLU A 42 -12.74 6.81 -8.00
C GLU A 42 -13.19 6.45 -6.57
N LEU A 43 -12.96 7.36 -5.61
CA LEU A 43 -13.40 7.21 -4.23
C LEU A 43 -14.92 7.21 -4.11
N ASP A 44 -15.61 8.07 -4.87
CA ASP A 44 -17.07 8.13 -4.92
C ASP A 44 -17.68 6.87 -5.57
N ALA A 45 -17.00 6.27 -6.54
CA ALA A 45 -17.45 5.05 -7.21
C ALA A 45 -17.14 3.77 -6.43
N LEU A 46 -16.12 3.77 -5.57
CA LEU A 46 -15.61 2.56 -4.89
C LEU A 46 -16.68 1.83 -4.09
N PRO A 47 -17.55 2.48 -3.28
CA PRO A 47 -18.60 1.78 -2.55
C PRO A 47 -19.54 1.00 -3.45
N GLY A 48 -20.01 1.62 -4.54
CA GLY A 48 -20.91 0.95 -5.50
C GLY A 48 -20.25 -0.21 -6.25
N VAL A 49 -18.96 -0.11 -6.57
CA VAL A 49 -18.19 -1.20 -7.20
C VAL A 49 -18.09 -2.39 -6.26
N LEU A 50 -17.78 -2.17 -4.98
CA LEU A 50 -17.64 -3.25 -4.00
C LEU A 50 -19.00 -3.88 -3.67
N GLU A 51 -20.07 -3.07 -3.53
CA GLU A 51 -21.43 -3.55 -3.32
C GLU A 51 -21.90 -4.45 -4.48
N GLN A 52 -21.72 -4.01 -5.73
CA GLN A 52 -22.10 -4.80 -6.92
C GLN A 52 -21.30 -6.10 -7.04
N ALA A 53 -20.06 -6.10 -6.55
CA ALA A 53 -19.21 -7.30 -6.51
C ALA A 53 -19.49 -8.20 -5.28
N GLY A 54 -20.38 -7.79 -4.36
CA GLY A 54 -20.72 -8.52 -3.15
C GLY A 54 -19.60 -8.50 -2.10
N PHE A 55 -18.85 -7.40 -2.02
CA PHE A 55 -17.82 -7.20 -0.99
C PHE A 55 -18.33 -6.24 0.10
N PRO A 56 -18.68 -6.77 1.29
CA PRO A 56 -19.02 -5.92 2.42
C PRO A 56 -17.80 -5.15 2.91
N VAL A 57 -18.02 -3.98 3.52
CA VAL A 57 -16.93 -3.15 4.08
C VAL A 57 -17.20 -2.92 5.56
N SER A 58 -16.60 -3.75 6.40
CA SER A 58 -16.69 -3.68 7.86
C SER A 58 -15.57 -2.85 8.48
N GLY A 59 -14.44 -2.70 7.77
CA GLY A 59 -13.29 -1.93 8.23
C GLY A 59 -12.38 -1.48 7.09
N LEU A 60 -11.60 -0.45 7.37
CA LEU A 60 -10.54 0.04 6.50
C LEU A 60 -9.19 -0.29 7.14
N LEU A 61 -8.20 -0.58 6.33
CA LEU A 61 -6.82 -0.83 6.75
C LEU A 61 -5.88 0.05 5.91
N ALA A 62 -4.78 0.49 6.51
CA ALA A 62 -3.73 1.19 5.79
C ALA A 62 -2.40 0.44 5.94
N THR A 63 -1.65 0.34 4.84
CA THR A 63 -0.32 -0.25 4.85
C THR A 63 0.68 0.65 5.57
N HIS A 64 0.61 1.97 5.38
CA HIS A 64 1.47 2.96 6.02
C HIS A 64 0.80 4.35 6.05
N ALA A 65 1.48 5.35 6.64
CA ALA A 65 0.88 6.66 6.91
C ALA A 65 1.01 7.68 5.76
N ASP A 66 1.47 7.31 4.58
CA ASP A 66 1.47 8.21 3.45
C ASP A 66 0.03 8.46 2.97
N TRP A 67 -0.24 9.70 2.62
CA TRP A 67 -1.61 10.21 2.47
C TRP A 67 -2.45 9.46 1.43
N ASP A 68 -1.84 8.97 0.35
CA ASP A 68 -2.51 8.28 -0.76
C ASP A 68 -2.96 6.85 -0.40
N HIS A 69 -2.50 6.31 0.73
CA HIS A 69 -2.97 5.05 1.31
C HIS A 69 -4.05 5.23 2.39
N LEU A 70 -4.40 6.47 2.75
CA LEU A 70 -5.34 6.78 3.84
C LEU A 70 -6.72 7.24 3.35
N LEU A 71 -6.93 7.41 2.03
CA LEU A 71 -8.12 8.05 1.48
C LEU A 71 -9.39 7.21 1.54
N GLY A 72 -9.32 5.95 1.97
CA GLY A 72 -10.48 5.09 2.20
C GLY A 72 -11.54 5.75 3.09
N ARG A 73 -11.13 6.60 4.04
CA ARG A 73 -12.03 7.42 4.89
C ARG A 73 -12.87 8.44 4.09
N LEU A 74 -12.47 8.79 2.88
CA LEU A 74 -13.28 9.65 2.00
C LEU A 74 -14.38 8.86 1.29
N ALA A 75 -14.13 7.59 0.96
CA ALA A 75 -15.12 6.69 0.38
C ALA A 75 -16.09 6.13 1.45
N PHE A 76 -15.59 5.83 2.65
CA PHE A 76 -16.31 5.19 3.75
C PHE A 76 -16.14 5.98 5.05
N PRO A 77 -16.79 7.16 5.20
CA PRO A 77 -16.54 8.09 6.32
C PRO A 77 -16.90 7.53 7.70
N ASP A 78 -17.87 6.62 7.76
CA ASP A 78 -18.39 6.04 8.99
C ASP A 78 -17.70 4.71 9.37
N VAL A 79 -16.79 4.22 8.53
CA VAL A 79 -16.09 2.96 8.75
C VAL A 79 -14.76 3.23 9.49
N SER A 80 -14.45 2.42 10.49
CA SER A 80 -13.21 2.51 11.26
C SER A 80 -11.98 2.24 10.39
N LEU A 81 -10.91 3.02 10.60
CA LEU A 81 -9.61 2.81 9.98
C LEU A 81 -8.65 2.18 11.00
N GLY A 82 -8.10 1.03 10.67
CA GLY A 82 -7.01 0.38 11.39
C GLY A 82 -5.70 0.46 10.63
N CYS A 83 -4.59 0.47 11.35
CA CYS A 83 -3.26 0.38 10.78
C CYS A 83 -2.29 -0.23 11.80
N GLY A 84 -1.09 -0.60 11.38
CA GLY A 84 -0.07 -1.08 12.31
C GLY A 84 0.25 -0.05 13.38
N SER A 85 0.65 -0.52 14.58
CA SER A 85 0.96 0.36 15.73
C SER A 85 2.03 1.42 15.41
N SER A 86 3.02 1.11 14.55
CA SER A 86 4.02 2.09 14.09
C SER A 86 3.38 3.18 13.21
N THR A 87 2.43 2.81 12.35
CA THR A 87 1.69 3.75 11.50
C THR A 87 0.79 4.65 12.32
N ALA A 88 0.07 4.10 13.31
CA ALA A 88 -0.72 4.90 14.25
C ALA A 88 0.15 5.88 15.04
N ALA A 89 1.30 5.44 15.53
CA ALA A 89 2.25 6.29 16.24
C ALA A 89 2.79 7.44 15.36
N ARG A 90 3.06 7.19 14.06
CA ARG A 90 3.48 8.23 13.12
C ARG A 90 2.36 9.25 12.89
N LEU A 91 1.11 8.79 12.70
CA LEU A 91 -0.05 9.69 12.54
C LEU A 91 -0.26 10.58 13.77
N ASP A 92 -0.04 10.05 14.98
CA ASP A 92 -0.13 10.80 16.23
C ASP A 92 1.04 11.80 16.42
N ALA A 93 2.24 11.42 16.00
CA ALA A 93 3.44 12.26 16.08
C ALA A 93 3.46 13.39 15.05
N GLU A 94 2.80 13.20 13.90
CA GLU A 94 2.79 14.14 12.78
C GLU A 94 1.35 14.66 12.46
N PRO A 95 0.65 15.29 13.41
CA PRO A 95 -0.74 15.65 13.22
C PRO A 95 -0.95 16.59 12.04
N GLY A 96 -1.84 16.19 11.14
CA GLY A 96 -2.17 16.95 9.94
C GLY A 96 -1.16 16.84 8.78
N ALA A 97 -0.08 16.07 8.91
CA ALA A 97 0.89 15.90 7.84
C ALA A 97 0.27 15.29 6.57
N ALA A 98 -0.44 14.18 6.69
CA ALA A 98 -1.15 13.55 5.58
C ALA A 98 -2.17 14.50 4.91
N GLN A 99 -2.92 15.27 5.70
CA GLN A 99 -3.88 16.25 5.18
C GLN A 99 -3.20 17.42 4.45
N ARG A 100 -2.03 17.86 4.92
CA ARG A 100 -1.24 18.89 4.20
C ARG A 100 -0.68 18.37 2.89
N ALA A 101 -0.15 17.16 2.89
CA ALA A 101 0.37 16.51 1.68
C ALA A 101 -0.74 16.27 0.64
N LEU A 102 -1.91 15.81 1.07
CA LEU A 102 -3.09 15.68 0.21
C LEU A 102 -3.50 17.03 -0.39
N ARG A 103 -3.53 18.12 0.39
CA ARG A 103 -3.86 19.45 -0.14
C ARG A 103 -2.83 19.93 -1.16
N ALA A 104 -1.54 19.70 -0.90
CA ALA A 104 -0.50 20.06 -1.87
C ALA A 104 -0.67 19.32 -3.20
N PHE A 105 -1.00 18.03 -3.16
CA PHE A 105 -1.36 17.26 -4.33
C PHE A 105 -2.60 17.81 -5.04
N ASP A 106 -3.67 18.08 -4.28
CA ASP A 106 -4.92 18.60 -4.84
C ASP A 106 -4.72 19.98 -5.51
N ASP A 107 -3.91 20.85 -4.91
CA ASP A 107 -3.55 22.15 -5.50
C ASP A 107 -2.72 22.00 -6.77
N GLU A 108 -1.73 21.11 -6.80
CA GLU A 108 -0.87 20.84 -7.95
C GLU A 108 -1.66 20.26 -9.14
N HIS A 109 -2.63 19.39 -8.85
CA HIS A 109 -3.39 18.66 -9.88
C HIS A 109 -4.78 19.23 -10.14
N TYR A 110 -5.12 20.39 -9.53
CA TYR A 110 -6.45 21.02 -9.63
C TYR A 110 -7.60 20.09 -9.24
N VAL A 111 -7.39 19.28 -8.19
CA VAL A 111 -8.37 18.33 -7.67
C VAL A 111 -9.25 19.01 -6.62
N ALA A 112 -10.57 18.89 -6.75
CA ALA A 112 -11.53 19.35 -5.75
C ALA A 112 -12.14 18.15 -5.01
N ARG A 113 -12.15 18.19 -3.66
CA ARG A 113 -12.76 17.14 -2.84
C ARG A 113 -13.95 17.68 -2.07
N ALA A 114 -15.02 16.90 -1.98
CA ALA A 114 -16.26 17.29 -1.31
C ALA A 114 -16.10 17.39 0.23
N ARG A 115 -15.12 16.70 0.79
CA ARG A 115 -14.86 16.66 2.26
C ARG A 115 -13.36 16.56 2.56
N PRO A 116 -12.92 17.06 3.73
CA PRO A 116 -11.53 16.90 4.16
C PRO A 116 -11.26 15.45 4.61
N LEU A 117 -9.99 15.04 4.54
CA LEU A 117 -9.53 13.76 5.09
C LEU A 117 -9.57 13.79 6.62
N GLY A 118 -10.43 12.97 7.22
CA GLY A 118 -10.55 12.79 8.66
C GLY A 118 -9.78 11.55 9.14
N LEU A 119 -8.77 11.74 9.99
CA LEU A 119 -7.96 10.67 10.56
C LEU A 119 -8.11 10.53 12.08
N ALA A 120 -9.20 11.07 12.65
CA ALA A 120 -9.50 10.86 14.06
C ALA A 120 -9.92 9.41 14.33
N GLY A 121 -9.50 8.88 15.50
CA GLY A 121 -9.93 7.55 15.96
C GLY A 121 -9.36 6.38 15.14
N VAL A 122 -8.17 6.54 14.57
CA VAL A 122 -7.44 5.43 13.94
C VAL A 122 -7.10 4.37 14.98
N GLN A 123 -7.35 3.10 14.65
CA GLN A 123 -7.11 1.96 15.53
C GLN A 123 -5.72 1.37 15.30
N ALA A 124 -4.91 1.32 16.35
CA ALA A 124 -3.59 0.68 16.31
C ALA A 124 -3.74 -0.85 16.41
N LEU A 125 -3.21 -1.56 15.43
CA LEU A 125 -3.17 -3.02 15.40
C LEU A 125 -1.76 -3.50 15.77
N PRO A 126 -1.64 -4.61 16.54
CA PRO A 126 -0.33 -5.19 16.82
C PRO A 126 0.31 -5.74 15.55
N VAL A 127 1.59 -5.40 15.31
CA VAL A 127 2.39 -5.89 14.18
C VAL A 127 3.76 -6.34 14.71
N PRO A 128 4.17 -7.61 14.53
CA PRO A 128 3.43 -8.69 13.84
C PRO A 128 2.14 -9.10 14.58
N GLY A 129 1.14 -9.55 13.83
CA GLY A 129 -0.15 -9.92 14.41
C GLY A 129 -1.06 -10.62 13.43
N ARG A 130 -2.32 -10.83 13.86
CA ARG A 130 -3.39 -11.38 13.03
C ARG A 130 -4.67 -10.59 13.25
N LEU A 131 -5.51 -10.53 12.23
CA LEU A 131 -6.81 -9.87 12.24
C LEU A 131 -7.84 -10.80 11.61
N ALA A 132 -8.86 -11.20 12.38
CA ALA A 132 -9.95 -12.03 11.87
C ALA A 132 -10.77 -11.27 10.82
N VAL A 133 -11.21 -12.00 9.80
CA VAL A 133 -12.17 -11.54 8.79
C VAL A 133 -13.36 -12.49 8.84
N GLY A 134 -14.51 -12.00 9.32
CA GLY A 134 -15.66 -12.85 9.57
C GLY A 134 -15.52 -13.73 10.82
N SER A 135 -16.40 -14.72 10.91
CA SER A 135 -16.51 -15.62 12.08
C SER A 135 -15.67 -16.90 11.98
N SER A 136 -15.02 -17.14 10.83
CA SER A 136 -14.20 -18.34 10.64
C SER A 136 -12.79 -18.15 11.19
N ALA A 137 -12.31 -19.10 11.98
CA ALA A 137 -10.93 -19.12 12.46
C ALA A 137 -9.89 -19.36 11.33
N GLU A 138 -10.34 -19.75 10.13
CA GLU A 138 -9.49 -20.00 8.97
C GLU A 138 -9.25 -18.74 8.12
N THR A 139 -10.01 -17.68 8.39
CA THR A 139 -9.94 -16.42 7.63
C THR A 139 -9.38 -15.28 8.48
N GLU A 140 -8.08 -15.35 8.73
CA GLU A 140 -7.32 -14.30 9.41
C GLU A 140 -6.30 -13.68 8.44
N LEU A 141 -6.22 -12.33 8.42
CA LEU A 141 -5.11 -11.62 7.82
C LEU A 141 -3.87 -11.76 8.72
N GLU A 142 -2.71 -12.04 8.13
CA GLU A 142 -1.45 -11.93 8.85
C GLU A 142 -0.84 -10.54 8.61
N LEU A 143 -0.40 -9.88 9.68
CA LEU A 143 0.21 -8.57 9.68
C LEU A 143 1.71 -8.69 9.89
N HIS A 144 2.50 -8.22 8.93
CA HIS A 144 3.96 -8.29 8.97
C HIS A 144 4.59 -6.89 8.93
N PRO A 145 5.63 -6.60 9.74
CA PRO A 145 6.25 -5.29 9.73
C PRO A 145 7.00 -5.04 8.42
N ALA A 146 6.77 -3.86 7.83
CA ALA A 146 7.35 -3.44 6.56
C ALA A 146 7.91 -2.00 6.61
N PRO A 147 8.81 -1.64 7.55
CA PRO A 147 9.47 -0.35 7.55
C PRO A 147 10.58 -0.28 6.49
N GLY A 148 10.93 0.93 6.03
CA GLY A 148 12.06 1.15 5.11
C GLY A 148 11.76 2.14 4.01
N HIS A 149 10.60 2.02 3.35
CA HIS A 149 10.03 3.09 2.53
C HIS A 149 9.80 4.34 3.39
N THR A 150 9.11 4.16 4.50
CA THR A 150 8.96 5.10 5.62
C THR A 150 9.42 4.42 6.92
N ALA A 151 9.38 5.12 8.06
CA ALA A 151 9.69 4.55 9.37
C ALA A 151 8.67 3.49 9.82
N ASP A 152 7.45 3.58 9.30
CA ASP A 152 6.32 2.67 9.58
C ASP A 152 6.08 1.73 8.39
N GLY A 153 5.09 0.88 8.50
CA GLY A 153 4.57 0.06 7.42
C GLY A 153 4.20 -1.35 7.85
N THR A 154 3.17 -1.87 7.18
CA THR A 154 2.60 -3.21 7.40
C THR A 154 2.29 -3.85 6.07
N ALA A 155 2.78 -5.06 5.86
CA ALA A 155 2.33 -5.93 4.78
C ALA A 155 1.23 -6.87 5.31
N PHE A 156 0.19 -7.10 4.51
CA PHE A 156 -0.93 -7.98 4.85
C PHE A 156 -0.88 -9.23 3.98
N VAL A 157 -0.88 -10.42 4.60
CA VAL A 157 -1.07 -11.68 3.89
C VAL A 157 -2.52 -12.12 4.09
N ILE A 158 -3.15 -12.56 3.01
CA ILE A 158 -4.48 -13.16 2.96
C ILE A 158 -4.29 -14.65 2.67
N PRO A 159 -4.08 -15.51 3.70
CA PRO A 159 -3.59 -16.88 3.48
C PRO A 159 -4.53 -17.74 2.65
N TRP A 160 -5.84 -17.65 2.86
CA TRP A 160 -6.83 -18.46 2.14
C TRP A 160 -6.98 -18.09 0.67
N ALA A 161 -6.52 -16.90 0.28
CA ALA A 161 -6.50 -16.41 -1.11
C ALA A 161 -5.11 -16.44 -1.75
N GLU A 162 -4.08 -16.80 -1.00
CA GLU A 162 -2.67 -16.72 -1.40
C GLU A 162 -2.28 -15.33 -1.94
N VAL A 163 -2.79 -14.26 -1.32
CA VAL A 163 -2.52 -12.87 -1.72
C VAL A 163 -1.66 -12.19 -0.66
N LEU A 164 -0.62 -11.47 -1.11
CA LEU A 164 0.20 -10.56 -0.31
C LEU A 164 -0.04 -9.12 -0.77
N VAL A 165 -0.44 -8.24 0.14
CA VAL A 165 -0.48 -6.77 -0.05
C VAL A 165 0.74 -6.20 0.66
N CYS A 166 1.68 -5.60 -0.06
CA CYS A 166 2.99 -5.28 0.49
C CYS A 166 3.26 -3.78 0.67
N GLY A 167 2.28 -2.89 0.42
CA GLY A 167 2.52 -1.44 0.41
C GLY A 167 3.55 -1.06 -0.66
N ASP A 168 4.34 -0.04 -0.44
CA ASP A 168 5.25 0.53 -1.44
C ASP A 168 6.54 -0.29 -1.62
N TYR A 169 6.33 -1.58 -1.84
CA TYR A 169 7.38 -2.54 -2.15
C TYR A 169 7.04 -3.33 -3.41
N VAL A 170 8.07 -3.73 -4.14
CA VAL A 170 7.95 -4.65 -5.30
C VAL A 170 7.08 -4.05 -6.42
N SER A 171 7.13 -2.73 -6.61
CA SER A 171 6.32 -2.04 -7.63
C SER A 171 6.86 -2.27 -9.04
N PRO A 172 5.98 -2.62 -10.03
CA PRO A 172 6.38 -2.71 -11.42
C PRO A 172 6.55 -1.35 -12.09
N VAL A 173 6.09 -0.26 -11.46
CA VAL A 173 6.07 1.11 -12.02
C VAL A 173 6.99 2.07 -11.29
N GLU A 174 7.35 1.77 -10.04
CA GLU A 174 8.20 2.62 -9.21
C GLU A 174 9.47 1.90 -8.78
N ILE A 175 10.58 2.63 -8.72
CA ILE A 175 11.79 2.16 -8.03
C ILE A 175 11.58 2.27 -6.52
N PRO A 176 12.32 1.53 -5.68
CA PRO A 176 12.30 1.78 -4.25
C PRO A 176 12.45 3.26 -3.92
N MET A 177 11.47 3.83 -3.22
CA MET A 177 11.50 5.19 -2.72
C MET A 177 11.79 5.15 -1.22
N VAL A 178 12.85 5.84 -0.80
CA VAL A 178 13.17 6.02 0.62
C VAL A 178 12.67 7.40 1.02
N SER A 179 11.54 7.43 1.71
CA SER A 179 10.89 8.65 2.18
C SER A 179 11.44 9.08 3.55
N ASP A 180 10.98 10.23 4.05
CA ASP A 180 11.40 10.75 5.34
C ASP A 180 11.10 9.74 6.45
N GLY A 181 12.11 9.47 7.28
CA GLY A 181 12.05 8.43 8.33
C GLY A 181 12.35 7.01 7.84
N GLY A 182 12.39 6.75 6.53
CA GLY A 182 12.85 5.50 5.94
C GLY A 182 14.37 5.40 5.87
N SER A 183 14.87 4.23 5.45
CA SER A 183 16.30 4.04 5.17
C SER A 183 16.54 2.86 4.24
N ILE A 184 17.64 2.91 3.49
CA ILE A 184 18.04 1.81 2.58
C ILE A 184 18.21 0.51 3.35
N ASP A 185 18.84 0.54 4.53
CA ASP A 185 19.08 -0.65 5.33
C ASP A 185 17.77 -1.30 5.80
N ALA A 186 16.81 -0.48 6.29
CA ALA A 186 15.49 -0.96 6.70
C ALA A 186 14.69 -1.48 5.50
N TYR A 187 14.78 -0.81 4.34
CA TYR A 187 14.14 -1.25 3.10
C TYR A 187 14.68 -2.63 2.67
N LEU A 188 16.00 -2.80 2.60
CA LEU A 188 16.65 -4.08 2.30
C LEU A 188 16.28 -5.18 3.31
N ALA A 189 16.17 -4.82 4.60
CA ALA A 189 15.72 -5.75 5.63
C ALA A 189 14.26 -6.18 5.42
N THR A 190 13.40 -5.26 4.98
CA THR A 190 12.01 -5.56 4.64
C THR A 190 11.91 -6.43 3.39
N LEU A 191 12.65 -6.15 2.32
CA LEU A 191 12.67 -7.02 1.14
C LEU A 191 13.09 -8.47 1.49
N ARG A 192 14.04 -8.63 2.43
CA ARG A 192 14.40 -9.98 2.94
C ARG A 192 13.25 -10.66 3.68
N ARG A 193 12.45 -9.91 4.48
CA ARG A 193 11.27 -10.46 5.17
C ARG A 193 10.12 -10.76 4.22
N LEU A 194 9.92 -9.94 3.19
CA LEU A 194 8.87 -10.13 2.19
C LEU A 194 9.13 -11.34 1.29
N ARG A 195 10.39 -11.68 0.99
CA ARG A 195 10.73 -12.80 0.10
C ARG A 195 9.98 -14.10 0.42
N PRO A 196 10.05 -14.68 1.63
CA PRO A 196 9.32 -15.90 1.94
C PRO A 196 7.79 -15.72 1.88
N LEU A 197 7.28 -14.50 2.08
CA LEU A 197 5.85 -14.21 1.90
C LEU A 197 5.48 -14.23 0.41
N VAL A 198 6.29 -13.62 -0.45
CA VAL A 198 6.13 -13.67 -1.91
C VAL A 198 6.20 -15.13 -2.42
N GLU A 199 7.16 -15.93 -1.91
CA GLU A 199 7.34 -17.33 -2.31
C GLU A 199 6.12 -18.21 -2.02
N ARG A 200 5.35 -17.90 -0.98
CA ARG A 200 4.12 -18.64 -0.63
C ARG A 200 2.82 -18.01 -1.16
N SER A 201 2.89 -16.84 -1.82
CA SER A 201 1.74 -16.17 -2.41
C SER A 201 1.59 -16.50 -3.88
N GLY A 202 0.36 -16.63 -4.37
CA GLY A 202 0.05 -16.74 -5.79
C GLY A 202 -0.01 -15.37 -6.47
N THR A 203 -0.47 -14.35 -5.71
CA THR A 203 -0.57 -12.96 -6.16
C THR A 203 0.07 -12.02 -5.16
N VAL A 204 0.82 -11.01 -5.65
CA VAL A 204 1.40 -9.92 -4.87
C VAL A 204 0.83 -8.61 -5.35
N VAL A 205 0.31 -7.80 -4.43
CA VAL A 205 -0.27 -6.49 -4.69
C VAL A 205 0.68 -5.44 -4.11
N PRO A 206 1.42 -4.70 -4.96
CA PRO A 206 2.22 -3.55 -4.52
C PRO A 206 1.32 -2.35 -4.21
N GLY A 207 1.82 -1.34 -3.50
CA GLY A 207 1.12 -0.07 -3.28
C GLY A 207 0.84 0.67 -4.59
N HIS A 208 1.76 0.57 -5.56
CA HIS A 208 1.63 1.17 -6.88
C HIS A 208 1.89 0.16 -7.99
N GLY A 209 0.97 0.09 -8.97
CA GLY A 209 1.08 -0.77 -10.13
C GLY A 209 -0.01 -1.85 -10.21
N ARG A 210 0.16 -2.80 -11.09
CA ARG A 210 -0.75 -3.93 -11.23
C ARG A 210 -0.45 -5.04 -10.22
N PRO A 211 -1.43 -5.89 -9.87
CA PRO A 211 -1.14 -7.16 -9.23
C PRO A 211 -0.14 -7.99 -10.05
N LEU A 212 0.74 -8.70 -9.37
CA LEU A 212 1.84 -9.48 -9.91
C LEU A 212 1.63 -10.96 -9.59
N ASP A 213 2.04 -11.83 -10.49
CA ASP A 213 2.27 -13.22 -10.15
C ASP A 213 3.58 -13.36 -9.33
N ARG A 214 3.77 -14.53 -8.73
CA ARG A 214 4.95 -14.84 -7.91
C ARG A 214 6.27 -14.62 -8.66
N ALA A 215 6.36 -15.03 -9.92
CA ALA A 215 7.60 -14.96 -10.69
C ALA A 215 7.99 -13.50 -10.97
N ASP A 216 7.03 -12.69 -11.40
CA ASP A 216 7.22 -11.24 -11.61
C ASP A 216 7.59 -10.54 -10.29
N ALA A 217 6.92 -10.88 -9.18
CA ALA A 217 7.19 -10.29 -7.88
C ALA A 217 8.60 -10.63 -7.36
N LEU A 218 9.05 -11.87 -7.50
CA LEU A 218 10.42 -12.27 -7.12
C LEU A 218 11.46 -11.56 -7.98
N ARG A 219 11.23 -11.46 -9.30
CA ARG A 219 12.13 -10.73 -10.19
C ARG A 219 12.26 -9.25 -9.81
N LEU A 220 11.14 -8.57 -9.54
CA LEU A 220 11.15 -7.17 -9.11
C LEU A 220 11.82 -6.99 -7.75
N LEU A 221 11.57 -7.90 -6.81
CA LEU A 221 12.24 -7.90 -5.50
C LEU A 221 13.77 -8.01 -5.67
N ASP A 222 14.25 -8.87 -6.57
CA ASP A 222 15.69 -8.99 -6.85
C ASP A 222 16.26 -7.73 -7.52
N GLU A 223 15.51 -7.12 -8.45
CA GLU A 223 15.87 -5.86 -9.08
C GLU A 223 15.96 -4.72 -8.04
N ASP A 224 15.01 -4.65 -7.09
CA ASP A 224 14.98 -3.65 -6.02
C ASP A 224 16.17 -3.81 -5.07
N VAL A 225 16.49 -5.05 -4.68
CA VAL A 225 17.67 -5.35 -3.86
C VAL A 225 18.95 -4.94 -4.60
N ALA A 226 19.07 -5.27 -5.88
CA ALA A 226 20.23 -4.92 -6.68
C ALA A 226 20.39 -3.39 -6.83
N TYR A 227 19.28 -2.68 -7.10
CA TYR A 227 19.26 -1.22 -7.21
C TYR A 227 19.70 -0.54 -5.91
N LEU A 228 19.10 -0.92 -4.76
CA LEU A 228 19.43 -0.30 -3.47
C LEU A 228 20.88 -0.54 -3.04
N ARG A 229 21.42 -1.74 -3.30
CA ARG A 229 22.84 -2.04 -3.03
C ARG A 229 23.75 -1.20 -3.92
N ALA A 230 23.46 -1.15 -5.22
CA ALA A 230 24.24 -0.33 -6.15
C ALA A 230 24.19 1.17 -5.79
N LEU A 231 23.04 1.64 -5.30
CA LEU A 231 22.85 3.01 -4.85
C LEU A 231 23.75 3.34 -3.64
N THR A 232 23.91 2.42 -2.70
CA THR A 232 24.79 2.56 -1.53
C THR A 232 26.25 2.74 -1.96
N ASP A 233 26.68 2.03 -3.00
CA ASP A 233 28.07 2.06 -3.49
C ASP A 233 28.32 3.18 -4.50
N GLY A 234 27.36 3.48 -5.37
CA GLY A 234 27.50 4.35 -6.54
C GLY A 234 26.75 5.69 -6.48
N GLY A 235 25.90 5.88 -5.48
CA GLY A 235 25.08 7.10 -5.34
C GLY A 235 24.28 7.41 -6.60
N ALA A 236 24.26 8.69 -6.99
CA ALA A 236 23.54 9.19 -8.17
C ALA A 236 24.02 8.64 -9.53
N ALA A 237 25.19 7.98 -9.57
CA ALA A 237 25.68 7.32 -10.79
C ALA A 237 25.06 5.94 -11.03
N THR A 238 24.30 5.41 -10.08
CA THR A 238 23.63 4.11 -10.18
C THR A 238 22.58 4.13 -11.31
N PRO A 239 22.59 3.17 -12.24
CA PRO A 239 21.60 3.12 -13.31
C PRO A 239 20.23 2.72 -12.76
N LEU A 240 19.18 3.36 -13.29
CA LEU A 240 17.81 2.95 -13.00
C LEU A 240 17.48 1.58 -13.58
N PRO A 241 16.67 0.75 -12.89
CA PRO A 241 16.18 -0.51 -13.41
C PRO A 241 15.46 -0.36 -14.76
N ALA A 242 15.55 -1.38 -15.59
CA ALA A 242 14.87 -1.41 -16.87
C ALA A 242 13.34 -1.31 -16.67
N GLY A 243 12.67 -0.49 -17.48
CA GLY A 243 11.21 -0.29 -17.39
C GLY A 243 10.76 0.74 -16.35
N ARG A 244 11.61 1.14 -15.39
CA ARG A 244 11.32 2.14 -14.36
C ARG A 244 12.23 3.36 -14.51
N ARG A 245 12.11 4.09 -15.65
CA ARG A 245 13.02 5.19 -16.06
C ARG A 245 12.29 6.47 -16.45
N SER A 246 11.03 6.66 -16.02
CA SER A 246 10.27 7.90 -16.24
C SER A 246 10.94 9.08 -15.54
N GLU A 247 10.51 10.31 -15.84
CA GLU A 247 11.05 11.49 -15.13
C GLU A 247 10.72 11.44 -13.64
N SER A 248 9.53 10.98 -13.25
CA SER A 248 9.19 10.77 -11.85
C SER A 248 10.17 9.81 -11.15
N GLN A 249 10.54 8.70 -11.84
CA GLN A 249 11.50 7.74 -11.29
C GLN A 249 12.93 8.31 -11.17
N ARG A 250 13.32 9.23 -12.09
CA ARG A 250 14.57 9.96 -11.95
C ARG A 250 14.55 10.94 -10.77
N GLN A 251 13.39 11.53 -10.46
CA GLN A 251 13.24 12.39 -9.28
C GLN A 251 13.39 11.59 -7.99
N ILE A 252 12.72 10.42 -7.89
CA ILE A 252 12.88 9.48 -6.78
C ILE A 252 14.34 9.06 -6.63
N HIS A 253 15.00 8.72 -7.74
CA HIS A 253 16.42 8.35 -7.74
C HIS A 253 17.32 9.44 -7.18
N ARG A 254 17.14 10.71 -7.62
CA ARG A 254 17.89 11.85 -7.08
C ARG A 254 17.66 12.03 -5.58
N ARG A 255 16.43 11.85 -5.11
CA ARG A 255 16.08 11.90 -3.68
C ARG A 255 16.77 10.79 -2.88
N ASN A 256 16.76 9.57 -3.39
CA ASN A 256 17.40 8.41 -2.74
C ASN A 256 18.93 8.54 -2.66
N ALA A 257 19.55 9.28 -3.59
CA ALA A 257 20.99 9.43 -3.69
C ALA A 257 21.58 10.56 -2.81
N GLY A 258 20.70 11.34 -2.12
CA GLY A 258 21.06 12.46 -1.23
C GLY A 258 21.24 13.73 -2.00
#